data_3efc0d9b0f3a1efd4b58ea401e68c1f1
#
_entry.id   3efc0d9b0f3a1efd4b58ea401e68c1f1
#
_cell.length_a   1.000
_cell.length_b   1.000
_cell.length_c   1.000
_cell.angle_alpha   90.00
_cell.angle_beta   90.00
_cell.angle_gamma   90.00
#
_symmetry.space_group_name_H-M   'P 1'
#
loop_
_entity.id
_entity.type
_entity.pdbx_description
1 polymer ?
#
loop_
_entity_poly.entity_id
_entity_poly.type
_entity_poly.pdbx_seq_one_letter_code
_entity_poly.pdbx_strand_id
1 'polypeptide(L)'
;MKVFAVISALFMTVAANAGKPDLPDSIYVGGQLQHVQGIALDQEKGCMYMSFTSRFLKVDMNGRILASIDRIQGHLGAMTFNHQDRKVYASLECKDDEIGQNIAKKLNVGIVSESRFYIAIIDVDKMTSLNMDPENNDV
;
A
#
# COMPACT_ATOMS: atom_id res chain seq x y z
N MET A 1 10.54 18.86 65.60
CA MET A 1 10.76 19.41 64.22
C MET A 1 11.11 18.24 63.30
N LYS A 2 10.19 17.78 62.46
CA LYS A 2 10.43 16.66 61.53
C LYS A 2 10.71 17.26 60.14
N VAL A 3 11.90 17.03 59.64
CA VAL A 3 12.32 17.46 58.31
C VAL A 3 11.94 16.35 57.32
N PHE A 4 11.03 16.64 56.41
CA PHE A 4 10.71 15.74 55.29
C PHE A 4 11.63 16.10 54.09
N ALA A 5 12.52 15.19 53.73
CA ALA A 5 13.28 15.30 52.53
C ALA A 5 12.42 14.80 51.34
N VAL A 6 12.11 15.69 50.40
CA VAL A 6 11.46 15.35 49.15
C VAL A 6 12.56 14.99 48.14
N ILE A 7 12.69 13.70 47.81
CA ILE A 7 13.56 13.25 46.72
C ILE A 7 12.79 13.37 45.42
N SER A 8 13.11 14.38 44.62
CA SER A 8 12.58 14.56 43.26
C SER A 8 13.39 13.66 42.32
N ALA A 9 12.83 12.52 41.91
CA ALA A 9 13.43 11.69 40.89
C ALA A 9 13.18 12.32 39.51
N LEU A 10 14.24 12.85 38.90
CA LEU A 10 14.21 13.37 37.53
C LEU A 10 14.28 12.19 36.58
N PHE A 11 13.14 11.77 36.00
CA PHE A 11 13.12 10.82 34.90
C PHE A 11 13.58 11.53 33.64
N MET A 12 14.82 11.34 33.24
CA MET A 12 15.29 11.67 31.89
C MET A 12 14.73 10.61 30.93
N THR A 13 13.69 10.95 30.21
CA THR A 13 13.29 10.17 29.03
C THR A 13 14.32 10.41 27.94
N VAL A 14 15.22 9.47 27.75
CA VAL A 14 16.05 9.40 26.54
C VAL A 14 15.11 9.02 25.41
N ALA A 15 14.68 9.99 24.63
CA ALA A 15 14.05 9.72 23.34
C ALA A 15 15.11 9.05 22.47
N ALA A 16 15.05 7.73 22.36
CA ALA A 16 15.82 7.00 21.37
C ALA A 16 15.34 7.51 20.00
N ASN A 17 16.17 8.30 19.33
CA ASN A 17 16.06 8.54 17.89
C ASN A 17 16.33 7.18 17.22
N ALA A 18 15.33 6.33 17.13
CA ALA A 18 15.39 5.19 16.25
C ALA A 18 15.47 5.77 14.82
N GLY A 19 16.68 5.85 14.28
CA GLY A 19 16.89 6.24 12.89
C GLY A 19 15.99 5.39 12.01
N LYS A 20 15.51 5.97 10.90
CA LYS A 20 14.74 5.18 9.92
C LYS A 20 15.56 3.93 9.59
N PRO A 21 14.95 2.73 9.54
CA PRO A 21 15.66 1.52 9.21
C PRO A 21 16.31 1.69 7.81
N ASP A 22 17.54 1.23 7.67
CA ASP A 22 18.22 1.19 6.38
C ASP A 22 17.40 0.33 5.42
N LEU A 23 17.23 0.83 4.20
CA LEU A 23 16.53 0.09 3.17
C LEU A 23 17.48 -0.98 2.59
N PRO A 24 16.98 -2.19 2.28
CA PRO A 24 17.79 -3.19 1.60
C PRO A 24 18.10 -2.73 0.16
N ASP A 25 19.25 -3.16 -0.39
CA ASP A 25 19.64 -2.85 -1.76
C ASP A 25 18.68 -3.41 -2.80
N SER A 26 17.99 -4.51 -2.48
CA SER A 26 17.00 -5.14 -3.34
C SER A 26 15.98 -5.93 -2.53
N ILE A 27 14.77 -6.03 -3.07
CA ILE A 27 13.67 -6.84 -2.51
C ILE A 27 13.12 -7.71 -3.63
N TYR A 28 13.09 -9.03 -3.40
CA TYR A 28 12.48 -9.97 -4.32
C TYR A 28 11.06 -10.33 -3.87
N VAL A 29 10.07 -10.10 -4.75
CA VAL A 29 8.67 -10.48 -4.52
C VAL A 29 8.24 -11.50 -5.56
N GLY A 30 8.17 -12.76 -5.16
CA GLY A 30 7.83 -13.87 -6.06
C GLY A 30 6.34 -14.00 -6.37
N GLY A 31 6.02 -14.85 -7.36
CA GLY A 31 4.65 -15.26 -7.67
C GLY A 31 3.80 -14.24 -8.42
N GLN A 32 4.39 -13.18 -8.97
CA GLN A 32 3.68 -12.19 -9.76
C GLN A 32 3.79 -12.49 -11.26
N LEU A 33 2.65 -12.42 -11.96
CA LEU A 33 2.56 -12.67 -13.41
C LEU A 33 2.44 -11.38 -14.23
N GLN A 34 2.28 -10.24 -13.57
CA GLN A 34 2.10 -8.93 -14.19
C GLN A 34 3.32 -8.06 -13.92
N HIS A 35 3.47 -6.98 -14.69
CA HIS A 35 4.52 -5.99 -14.47
C HIS A 35 4.19 -5.09 -13.28
N VAL A 36 5.22 -4.71 -12.52
CA VAL A 36 5.12 -3.63 -11.53
C VAL A 36 4.90 -2.32 -12.28
N GLN A 37 3.87 -1.59 -11.91
CA GLN A 37 3.47 -0.31 -12.50
C GLN A 37 3.84 0.89 -11.63
N GLY A 38 3.92 0.66 -10.32
CA GLY A 38 4.31 1.68 -9.36
C GLY A 38 4.74 1.07 -8.03
N ILE A 39 5.57 1.84 -7.31
CA ILE A 39 6.09 1.47 -5.98
C ILE A 39 5.95 2.70 -5.09
N ALA A 40 5.47 2.48 -3.85
CA ALA A 40 5.47 3.48 -2.80
C ALA A 40 5.99 2.87 -1.50
N LEU A 41 6.63 3.69 -0.66
CA LEU A 41 7.36 3.23 0.51
C LEU A 41 6.81 3.84 1.79
N ASP A 42 6.53 3.01 2.77
CA ASP A 42 6.25 3.36 4.16
C ASP A 42 7.42 2.90 5.04
N GLN A 43 8.46 3.75 5.13
CA GLN A 43 9.64 3.45 5.96
C GLN A 43 9.31 3.33 7.44
N GLU A 44 8.30 4.05 7.91
CA GLU A 44 7.91 4.06 9.32
C GLU A 44 7.43 2.67 9.77
N LYS A 45 6.63 2.00 8.92
CA LYS A 45 6.13 0.64 9.20
C LYS A 45 6.94 -0.46 8.54
N GLY A 46 8.01 -0.13 7.83
CA GLY A 46 8.83 -1.11 7.11
C GLY A 46 8.01 -1.87 6.06
N CYS A 47 7.15 -1.16 5.33
CA CYS A 47 6.32 -1.73 4.28
C CYS A 47 6.58 -1.05 2.94
N MET A 48 6.40 -1.80 1.87
CA MET A 48 6.39 -1.31 0.50
C MET A 48 5.05 -1.67 -0.13
N TYR A 49 4.52 -0.76 -0.93
CA TYR A 49 3.31 -0.95 -1.72
C TYR A 49 3.67 -1.06 -3.18
N MET A 50 3.04 -2.02 -3.87
CA MET A 50 3.32 -2.26 -5.29
C MET A 50 2.00 -2.37 -6.06
N SER A 51 1.86 -1.63 -7.15
CA SER A 51 0.76 -1.79 -8.09
C SER A 51 1.16 -2.70 -9.24
N PHE A 52 0.21 -3.50 -9.65
CA PHE A 52 0.19 -4.28 -10.88
C PHE A 52 -1.07 -3.92 -11.65
N THR A 53 -1.24 -4.39 -12.86
CA THR A 53 -2.37 -4.01 -13.71
C THR A 53 -3.72 -4.05 -12.97
N SER A 54 -4.04 -5.16 -12.31
CA SER A 54 -5.33 -5.36 -11.61
C SER A 54 -5.16 -5.82 -10.16
N ARG A 55 -3.99 -5.55 -9.57
CA ARG A 55 -3.62 -5.99 -8.24
C ARG A 55 -2.79 -4.94 -7.51
N PHE A 56 -2.97 -4.86 -6.19
CA PHE A 56 -2.18 -4.03 -5.30
C PHE A 56 -1.66 -4.87 -4.13
N LEU A 57 -0.38 -4.74 -3.82
CA LEU A 57 0.29 -5.50 -2.76
C LEU A 57 0.82 -4.60 -1.66
N LYS A 58 0.71 -5.08 -0.42
CA LYS A 58 1.46 -4.62 0.75
C LYS A 58 2.51 -5.68 1.08
N VAL A 59 3.78 -5.29 1.09
CA VAL A 59 4.93 -6.20 1.18
C VAL A 59 5.85 -5.72 2.29
N ASP A 60 6.47 -6.62 3.06
CA ASP A 60 7.53 -6.25 4.00
C ASP A 60 8.89 -6.11 3.29
N MET A 61 9.90 -5.63 4.02
CA MET A 61 11.25 -5.41 3.48
C MET A 61 12.02 -6.70 3.15
N ASN A 62 11.43 -7.87 3.44
CA ASN A 62 11.97 -9.19 3.05
C ASN A 62 11.26 -9.76 1.80
N GLY A 63 10.34 -9.02 1.21
CA GLY A 63 9.58 -9.46 0.04
C GLY A 63 8.38 -10.34 0.34
N ARG A 64 8.00 -10.51 1.62
CA ARG A 64 6.82 -11.26 2.00
C ARG A 64 5.55 -10.41 1.79
N ILE A 65 4.58 -10.96 1.08
CA ILE A 65 3.29 -10.30 0.87
C ILE A 65 2.49 -10.38 2.18
N LEU A 66 2.15 -9.21 2.73
CA LEU A 66 1.40 -9.06 3.97
C LEU A 66 -0.11 -8.99 3.72
N ALA A 67 -0.50 -8.29 2.65
CA ALA A 67 -1.89 -8.14 2.22
C ALA A 67 -1.95 -7.87 0.72
N SER A 68 -3.10 -8.13 0.11
CA SER A 68 -3.35 -7.78 -1.29
C SER A 68 -4.79 -7.36 -1.53
N ILE A 69 -4.96 -6.43 -2.46
CA ILE A 69 -6.24 -6.14 -3.10
C ILE A 69 -6.16 -6.73 -4.50
N ASP A 70 -7.09 -7.58 -4.83
CA ASP A 70 -7.16 -8.25 -6.12
C ASP A 70 -8.42 -7.78 -6.88
N ARG A 71 -8.51 -8.12 -8.16
CA ARG A 71 -9.68 -7.81 -9.00
C ARG A 71 -9.97 -6.32 -9.20
N ILE A 72 -8.94 -5.46 -9.11
CA ILE A 72 -9.09 -4.03 -9.43
C ILE A 72 -9.52 -3.89 -10.88
N GLN A 73 -10.68 -3.27 -11.10
CA GLN A 73 -11.22 -3.02 -12.44
C GLN A 73 -10.49 -1.84 -13.07
N GLY A 74 -9.57 -2.14 -13.98
CA GLY A 74 -8.76 -1.14 -14.66
C GLY A 74 -7.27 -1.43 -14.57
N HIS A 75 -6.48 -0.46 -15.02
CA HIS A 75 -5.03 -0.51 -15.03
C HIS A 75 -4.48 0.39 -13.93
N LEU A 76 -4.13 -0.20 -12.81
CA LEU A 76 -3.52 0.51 -11.68
C LEU A 76 -2.06 0.82 -12.01
N GLY A 77 -1.69 2.09 -12.01
CA GLY A 77 -0.40 2.60 -12.48
C GLY A 77 0.48 3.18 -11.38
N ALA A 78 1.11 4.31 -11.70
CA ALA A 78 1.98 5.04 -10.80
C ALA A 78 1.27 5.47 -9.50
N MET A 79 2.02 5.50 -8.39
CA MET A 79 1.45 5.80 -7.09
C MET A 79 2.39 6.59 -6.18
N THR A 80 1.82 7.16 -5.13
CA THR A 80 2.54 7.77 -4.01
C THR A 80 1.87 7.41 -2.69
N PHE A 81 2.67 7.31 -1.62
CA PHE A 81 2.17 7.13 -0.26
C PHE A 81 2.20 8.46 0.49
N ASN A 82 1.08 8.87 1.06
CA ASN A 82 0.99 10.04 1.91
C ASN A 82 1.11 9.61 3.38
N HIS A 83 2.18 10.05 4.04
CA HIS A 83 2.48 9.72 5.44
C HIS A 83 1.51 10.38 6.44
N GLN A 84 0.83 11.46 6.06
CA GLN A 84 -0.07 12.19 6.97
C GLN A 84 -1.40 11.47 7.16
N ASP A 85 -2.00 10.96 6.09
CA ASP A 85 -3.28 10.26 6.12
C ASP A 85 -3.16 8.74 5.94
N ARG A 86 -1.93 8.25 5.75
CA ARG A 86 -1.58 6.84 5.59
C ARG A 86 -2.31 6.16 4.43
N LYS A 87 -2.44 6.87 3.32
CA LYS A 87 -3.10 6.38 2.11
C LYS A 87 -2.14 6.37 0.93
N VAL A 88 -2.35 5.43 0.04
CA VAL A 88 -1.75 5.42 -1.29
C VAL A 88 -2.70 6.06 -2.27
N TYR A 89 -2.18 6.98 -3.07
CA TYR A 89 -2.85 7.61 -4.19
C TYR A 89 -2.24 7.07 -5.48
N ALA A 90 -3.04 6.41 -6.30
CA ALA A 90 -2.57 5.75 -7.52
C ALA A 90 -3.39 6.15 -8.73
N SER A 91 -2.75 6.25 -9.90
CA SER A 91 -3.48 6.39 -11.16
C SER A 91 -4.23 5.10 -11.49
N LEU A 92 -5.47 5.22 -11.93
CA LEU A 92 -6.29 4.09 -12.37
C LEU A 92 -6.95 4.41 -13.70
N GLU A 93 -6.59 3.65 -14.72
CA GLU A 93 -7.15 3.78 -16.06
C GLU A 93 -8.18 2.67 -16.32
N CYS A 94 -9.38 3.07 -16.76
CA CYS A 94 -10.37 2.17 -17.34
C CYS A 94 -10.54 2.57 -18.81
N LYS A 95 -9.91 1.85 -19.73
CA LYS A 95 -9.91 2.20 -21.15
C LYS A 95 -10.83 1.32 -21.96
N ASP A 96 -11.48 1.93 -22.96
CA ASP A 96 -12.19 1.25 -24.02
C ASP A 96 -11.19 0.91 -25.16
N ASP A 97 -10.21 0.08 -24.85
CA ASP A 97 -9.22 -0.45 -25.77
C ASP A 97 -9.04 -1.96 -25.51
N GLU A 98 -8.18 -2.60 -26.31
CA GLU A 98 -7.94 -4.04 -26.20
C GLU A 98 -7.47 -4.46 -24.79
N ILE A 99 -6.66 -3.63 -24.14
CA ILE A 99 -6.14 -3.90 -22.79
C ILE A 99 -7.26 -3.82 -21.78
N GLY A 100 -8.07 -2.75 -21.81
CA GLY A 100 -9.20 -2.57 -20.90
C GLY A 100 -10.26 -3.65 -21.08
N GLN A 101 -10.59 -4.04 -22.30
CA GLN A 101 -11.51 -5.14 -22.59
C GLN A 101 -10.98 -6.49 -22.10
N ASN A 102 -9.67 -6.74 -22.23
CA ASN A 102 -9.03 -7.96 -21.73
C ASN A 102 -9.06 -8.03 -20.19
N ILE A 103 -8.86 -6.90 -19.50
CA ILE A 103 -9.01 -6.82 -18.05
C ILE A 103 -10.45 -7.12 -17.66
N ALA A 104 -11.43 -6.46 -18.27
CA ALA A 104 -12.85 -6.67 -18.00
C ALA A 104 -13.27 -8.12 -18.20
N LYS A 105 -12.80 -8.74 -19.29
CA LYS A 105 -13.04 -10.17 -19.57
C LYS A 105 -12.44 -11.10 -18.51
N LYS A 106 -11.19 -10.87 -18.10
CA LYS A 106 -10.51 -11.67 -17.07
C LYS A 106 -11.20 -11.57 -15.71
N LEU A 107 -11.73 -10.41 -15.37
CA LEU A 107 -12.43 -10.17 -14.12
C LEU A 107 -13.90 -10.60 -14.17
N ASN A 108 -14.41 -10.94 -15.36
CA ASN A 108 -15.82 -11.24 -15.61
C ASN A 108 -16.75 -10.08 -15.21
N VAL A 109 -16.32 -8.87 -15.54
CA VAL A 109 -17.11 -7.64 -15.38
C VAL A 109 -17.61 -7.14 -16.74
N GLY A 110 -18.51 -6.18 -16.74
CA GLY A 110 -19.10 -5.65 -17.96
C GLY A 110 -18.09 -5.01 -18.91
N ILE A 111 -18.46 -4.84 -20.17
CA ILE A 111 -17.66 -4.19 -21.20
C ILE A 111 -17.36 -2.75 -20.78
N VAL A 112 -16.10 -2.32 -20.96
CA VAL A 112 -15.75 -0.90 -20.84
C VAL A 112 -16.26 -0.17 -22.08
N SER A 113 -17.23 0.69 -21.90
CA SER A 113 -17.88 1.44 -23.01
C SER A 113 -17.33 2.85 -23.20
N GLU A 114 -16.50 3.32 -22.28
CA GLU A 114 -15.95 4.67 -22.29
C GLU A 114 -14.63 4.69 -21.51
N SER A 115 -13.62 5.37 -22.06
CA SER A 115 -12.35 5.56 -21.36
C SER A 115 -12.49 6.56 -20.22
N ARG A 116 -12.04 6.17 -19.02
CA ARG A 116 -12.07 6.99 -17.80
C ARG A 116 -10.76 6.87 -17.05
N PHE A 117 -10.40 7.95 -16.37
CA PHE A 117 -9.22 8.04 -15.54
C PHE A 117 -9.61 8.45 -14.13
N TYR A 118 -9.10 7.73 -13.15
CA TYR A 118 -9.38 7.95 -11.73
C TYR A 118 -8.09 8.09 -10.95
N ILE A 119 -8.20 8.61 -9.75
CA ILE A 119 -7.22 8.45 -8.69
C ILE A 119 -7.82 7.46 -7.71
N ALA A 120 -7.24 6.26 -7.63
CA ALA A 120 -7.55 5.29 -6.61
C ALA A 120 -6.93 5.74 -5.28
N ILE A 121 -7.72 5.75 -4.21
CA ILE A 121 -7.27 6.10 -2.86
C ILE A 121 -7.40 4.84 -2.01
N ILE A 122 -6.28 4.31 -1.53
CA ILE A 122 -6.20 3.05 -0.81
C ILE A 122 -5.77 3.32 0.62
N ASP A 123 -6.62 2.97 1.59
CA ASP A 123 -6.31 3.02 3.01
C ASP A 123 -5.48 1.79 3.40
N VAL A 124 -4.16 1.96 3.47
CA VAL A 124 -3.24 0.84 3.69
C VAL A 124 -3.30 0.25 5.10
N ASP A 125 -3.89 0.96 6.05
CA ASP A 125 -4.08 0.44 7.41
C ASP A 125 -5.27 -0.52 7.47
N LYS A 126 -6.21 -0.44 6.53
CA LYS A 126 -7.29 -1.41 6.36
C LYS A 126 -6.86 -2.67 5.61
N MET A 127 -5.71 -2.67 4.97
CA MET A 127 -5.18 -3.85 4.29
C MET A 127 -4.64 -4.86 5.30
N THR A 128 -5.44 -5.87 5.62
CA THR A 128 -5.18 -6.85 6.70
C THR A 128 -5.08 -8.29 6.23
N SER A 129 -5.48 -8.60 5.00
CA SER A 129 -5.50 -9.97 4.47
C SER A 129 -5.14 -10.02 2.99
N LEU A 130 -4.91 -11.24 2.50
CA LEU A 130 -4.72 -11.50 1.07
C LEU A 130 -6.07 -11.56 0.36
N ASN A 131 -6.06 -11.22 -0.94
CA ASN A 131 -7.20 -11.32 -1.86
C ASN A 131 -8.43 -10.50 -1.42
N MET A 132 -8.20 -9.32 -0.86
CA MET A 132 -9.29 -8.37 -0.56
C MET A 132 -9.90 -7.89 -1.88
N ASP A 133 -11.23 -7.77 -1.92
CA ASP A 133 -11.95 -7.30 -3.09
C ASP A 133 -12.34 -5.83 -2.91
N PRO A 134 -11.97 -4.92 -3.82
CA PRO A 134 -12.28 -3.51 -3.70
C PRO A 134 -13.77 -3.19 -3.77
N GLU A 135 -14.60 -4.09 -4.31
CA GLU A 135 -16.06 -3.89 -4.37
C GLU A 135 -16.73 -4.07 -3.00
N ASN A 136 -16.08 -4.73 -2.06
CA ASN A 136 -16.62 -4.99 -0.72
C ASN A 136 -16.38 -3.85 0.28
N ASN A 137 -15.86 -2.69 -0.16
CA ASN A 137 -15.60 -1.48 0.66
C ASN A 137 -14.68 -1.67 1.88
N ASP A 138 -13.88 -2.70 1.90
CA ASP A 138 -13.01 -3.02 3.05
C ASP A 138 -11.66 -2.28 3.04
N VAL A 139 -11.36 -1.49 1.99
CA VAL A 139 -10.07 -0.80 1.79
C VAL A 139 -10.17 0.61 1.26
#